data_0282c3a2caaf51cd0c99dc5093ba2724
#
_entry.id   0282c3a2caaf51cd0c99dc5093ba2724
#
_cell.length_a   1.000
_cell.length_b   1.000
_cell.length_c   1.000
_cell.angle_alpha   90.00
_cell.angle_beta   90.00
_cell.angle_gamma   90.00
#
_symmetry.space_group_name_H-M   'P 1'
#
loop_
_entity.id
_entity.type
_entity.pdbx_description
1 polymer ?
#
loop_
_entity_poly.entity_id
_entity_poly.type
_entity_poly.pdbx_seq_one_letter_code
_entity_poly.pdbx_strand_id
1 'polypeptide(L)'
;MALAEDLGACLGELLGTGVPEAPHDSGDPVRFFRQWLAERNLGLVPIAEPASFDWAGQWIAVVESPDGPHAVVMFGSPSGVWLDPASAHENGAKIKAGWMLTPLDLHLPTQMPYGRSAGVGAVRGILVAPAAEAALMRVDAVTALPGRGLDGDRYAKGAGTFSAPGRGYELTLVEAEVLDEVQLSWEDARRNIVTTGISLNALVGKRFHVGPVECVGRRLAEPCAHLERLARPGLLRPLVHRGGLRADILSGGTISIGDEVATPGE
;
A
#
# COMPACT_ATOMS: atom_id res chain seq x y z
N MET A 1 -24.21 14.32 -6.26
CA MET A 1 -25.03 13.31 -6.99
C MET A 1 -24.22 12.69 -8.12
N ALA A 2 -23.70 13.47 -9.05
CA ALA A 2 -23.00 12.93 -10.23
C ALA A 2 -21.91 11.90 -9.92
N LEU A 3 -20.96 12.19 -9.01
CA LEU A 3 -19.87 11.28 -8.69
C LEU A 3 -20.34 9.89 -8.19
N ALA A 4 -21.45 9.83 -7.44
CA ALA A 4 -21.98 8.57 -6.93
C ALA A 4 -22.59 7.71 -8.06
N GLU A 5 -23.34 8.35 -8.95
CA GLU A 5 -23.96 7.71 -10.12
C GLU A 5 -22.89 7.21 -11.09
N ASP A 6 -21.90 8.04 -11.40
CA ASP A 6 -20.78 7.68 -12.28
C ASP A 6 -19.93 6.56 -11.72
N LEU A 7 -19.62 6.59 -10.40
CA LEU A 7 -18.86 5.54 -9.75
C LEU A 7 -19.62 4.20 -9.75
N GLY A 8 -20.95 4.23 -9.57
CA GLY A 8 -21.81 3.08 -9.73
C GLY A 8 -21.79 2.51 -11.16
N ALA A 9 -21.87 3.38 -12.17
CA ALA A 9 -21.79 2.98 -13.58
C ALA A 9 -20.41 2.39 -13.92
N CYS A 10 -19.31 3.00 -13.47
CA CYS A 10 -17.95 2.49 -13.64
C CYS A 10 -17.76 1.10 -13.00
N LEU A 11 -18.27 0.90 -11.79
CA LEU A 11 -18.22 -0.40 -11.11
C LEU A 11 -19.09 -1.44 -11.84
N GLY A 12 -20.24 -1.06 -12.35
CA GLY A 12 -21.11 -1.92 -13.16
C GLY A 12 -20.41 -2.43 -14.42
N GLU A 13 -19.70 -1.55 -15.12
CA GLU A 13 -18.88 -1.90 -16.28
C GLU A 13 -17.76 -2.89 -15.91
N LEU A 14 -16.98 -2.58 -14.88
CA LEU A 14 -15.85 -3.42 -14.44
C LEU A 14 -16.29 -4.81 -13.93
N LEU A 15 -17.48 -4.90 -13.34
CA LEU A 15 -18.00 -6.15 -12.75
C LEU A 15 -18.89 -6.94 -13.71
N GLY A 16 -19.38 -6.31 -14.77
CA GLY A 16 -20.36 -6.90 -15.68
C GLY A 16 -21.70 -7.23 -14.98
N THR A 17 -22.06 -6.51 -13.92
CA THR A 17 -23.28 -6.76 -13.13
C THR A 17 -23.89 -5.46 -12.59
N GLY A 18 -25.15 -5.54 -12.16
CA GLY A 18 -25.82 -4.41 -11.52
C GLY A 18 -25.18 -4.00 -10.20
N VAL A 19 -25.02 -2.71 -10.00
CA VAL A 19 -24.47 -2.07 -8.80
C VAL A 19 -25.59 -1.26 -8.13
N PRO A 20 -25.74 -1.27 -6.79
CA PRO A 20 -26.78 -0.52 -6.13
C PRO A 20 -26.53 0.98 -6.23
N GLU A 21 -27.60 1.76 -6.25
CA GLU A 21 -27.49 3.21 -6.13
C GLU A 21 -26.98 3.60 -4.73
N ALA A 22 -26.02 4.50 -4.68
CA ALA A 22 -25.59 5.06 -3.41
C ALA A 22 -26.70 5.97 -2.86
N PRO A 23 -27.00 5.91 -1.54
CA PRO A 23 -28.00 6.79 -0.94
C PRO A 23 -27.67 8.26 -1.18
N HIS A 24 -28.67 9.08 -1.50
CA HIS A 24 -28.52 10.50 -1.81
C HIS A 24 -27.90 11.35 -0.69
N ASP A 25 -28.00 10.86 0.54
CA ASP A 25 -27.47 11.46 1.78
C ASP A 25 -26.15 10.83 2.24
N SER A 26 -25.59 9.87 1.49
CA SER A 26 -24.27 9.34 1.77
C SER A 26 -23.20 10.41 1.47
N GLY A 27 -22.70 11.08 2.50
CA GLY A 27 -21.68 12.14 2.36
C GLY A 27 -20.36 11.67 1.71
N ASP A 28 -20.16 10.36 1.55
CA ASP A 28 -18.98 9.73 0.92
C ASP A 28 -19.40 8.51 0.09
N PRO A 29 -19.61 8.67 -1.22
CA PRO A 29 -19.99 7.57 -2.10
C PRO A 29 -18.90 6.50 -2.22
N VAL A 30 -17.61 6.87 -2.09
CA VAL A 30 -16.51 5.90 -2.13
C VAL A 30 -16.58 4.95 -0.95
N ARG A 31 -16.93 5.44 0.24
CA ARG A 31 -17.12 4.61 1.43
C ARG A 31 -18.26 3.62 1.26
N PHE A 32 -19.38 4.06 0.70
CA PHE A 32 -20.54 3.20 0.40
C PHE A 32 -20.13 2.04 -0.52
N PHE A 33 -19.51 2.33 -1.66
CA PHE A 33 -19.11 1.30 -2.60
C PHE A 33 -18.00 0.40 -2.07
N ARG A 34 -17.09 0.89 -1.25
CA ARG A 34 -16.09 0.05 -0.57
C ARG A 34 -16.75 -1.00 0.33
N GLN A 35 -17.77 -0.61 1.09
CA GLN A 35 -18.50 -1.53 1.96
C GLN A 35 -19.26 -2.57 1.12
N TRP A 36 -19.98 -2.15 0.09
CA TRP A 36 -20.71 -3.03 -0.81
C TRP A 36 -19.79 -4.01 -1.56
N LEU A 37 -18.62 -3.56 -1.99
CA LEU A 37 -17.60 -4.40 -2.63
C LEU A 37 -16.99 -5.41 -1.64
N ALA A 38 -16.74 -5.00 -0.41
CA ALA A 38 -16.15 -5.89 0.62
C ALA A 38 -17.07 -7.11 0.91
N GLU A 39 -18.38 -6.93 0.89
CA GLU A 39 -19.35 -8.03 1.00
C GLU A 39 -19.25 -9.05 -0.15
N ARG A 40 -18.63 -8.67 -1.26
CA ARG A 40 -18.40 -9.47 -2.47
C ARG A 40 -16.95 -9.87 -2.67
N ASN A 41 -16.14 -9.72 -1.61
CA ASN A 41 -14.71 -9.98 -1.63
C ASN A 41 -13.95 -9.15 -2.68
N LEU A 42 -14.38 -7.92 -2.87
CA LEU A 42 -13.76 -6.96 -3.76
C LEU A 42 -13.37 -5.70 -3.00
N GLY A 43 -12.33 -5.03 -3.47
CA GLY A 43 -11.84 -3.79 -2.89
C GLY A 43 -11.41 -2.76 -3.92
N LEU A 44 -11.43 -1.50 -3.52
CA LEU A 44 -10.86 -0.39 -4.27
C LEU A 44 -9.50 -0.01 -3.68
N VAL A 45 -8.44 -0.32 -4.42
CA VAL A 45 -7.06 0.05 -4.05
C VAL A 45 -6.76 1.44 -4.60
N PRO A 46 -6.42 2.42 -3.75
CA PRO A 46 -6.13 3.76 -4.20
C PRO A 46 -4.82 3.82 -4.98
N ILE A 47 -4.81 4.61 -6.05
CA ILE A 47 -3.64 4.91 -6.87
C ILE A 47 -3.01 6.19 -6.33
N ALA A 48 -1.72 6.13 -5.95
CA ALA A 48 -1.03 7.26 -5.32
C ALA A 48 -0.84 8.47 -6.25
N GLU A 49 -0.54 8.20 -7.52
CA GLU A 49 -0.29 9.21 -8.56
C GLU A 49 -1.12 8.91 -9.81
N PRO A 50 -2.45 9.12 -9.76
CA PRO A 50 -3.33 8.69 -10.84
C PRO A 50 -3.11 9.48 -12.15
N ALA A 51 -2.57 10.68 -12.09
CA ALA A 51 -2.30 11.51 -13.28
C ALA A 51 -1.14 10.98 -14.16
N SER A 52 -0.27 10.16 -13.57
CA SER A 52 0.87 9.52 -14.27
C SER A 52 0.77 7.99 -14.27
N PHE A 53 -0.39 7.45 -13.90
CA PHE A 53 -0.57 6.01 -13.77
C PHE A 53 -0.68 5.35 -15.14
N ASP A 54 0.21 4.41 -15.42
CA ASP A 54 0.19 3.58 -16.63
C ASP A 54 0.05 2.11 -16.21
N TRP A 55 -1.07 1.51 -16.59
CA TRP A 55 -1.47 0.16 -16.17
C TRP A 55 -2.11 -0.59 -17.33
N ALA A 56 -1.68 -1.80 -17.60
CA ALA A 56 -2.18 -2.63 -18.71
C ALA A 56 -3.62 -3.18 -18.48
N GLY A 57 -4.42 -2.54 -17.67
CA GLY A 57 -5.79 -2.95 -17.33
C GLY A 57 -6.72 -1.76 -17.09
N GLN A 58 -7.94 -2.07 -16.69
CA GLN A 58 -8.95 -1.06 -16.38
C GLN A 58 -8.81 -0.57 -14.94
N TRP A 59 -9.02 0.73 -14.74
CA TRP A 59 -9.03 1.38 -13.44
C TRP A 59 -10.01 2.56 -13.44
N ILE A 60 -10.45 2.98 -12.28
CA ILE A 60 -11.38 4.10 -12.13
C ILE A 60 -10.58 5.37 -11.81
N ALA A 61 -10.82 6.43 -12.56
CA ALA A 61 -10.30 7.77 -12.27
C ALA A 61 -11.44 8.70 -11.84
N VAL A 62 -11.13 9.68 -10.99
CA VAL A 62 -11.98 10.85 -10.76
C VAL A 62 -11.36 12.02 -11.46
N VAL A 63 -12.10 12.58 -12.40
CA VAL A 63 -11.71 13.75 -13.17
C VAL A 63 -12.47 14.98 -12.70
N GLU A 64 -11.84 16.15 -12.80
CA GLU A 64 -12.45 17.42 -12.47
C GLU A 64 -13.08 18.03 -13.73
N SER A 65 -14.36 18.34 -13.66
CA SER A 65 -15.12 19.00 -14.71
C SER A 65 -15.72 20.30 -14.15
N PRO A 66 -16.17 21.24 -15.00
CA PRO A 66 -16.84 22.47 -14.58
C PRO A 66 -18.07 22.23 -13.69
N ASP A 67 -18.76 21.10 -13.86
CA ASP A 67 -19.96 20.72 -13.10
C ASP A 67 -19.64 19.93 -11.82
N GLY A 68 -18.36 19.65 -11.57
CA GLY A 68 -17.89 18.94 -10.38
C GLY A 68 -17.06 17.68 -10.71
N PRO A 69 -16.74 16.86 -9.70
CA PRO A 69 -15.97 15.63 -9.90
C PRO A 69 -16.84 14.52 -10.49
N HIS A 70 -16.32 13.84 -11.50
CA HIS A 70 -16.93 12.67 -12.18
C HIS A 70 -16.02 11.47 -12.15
N ALA A 71 -16.59 10.25 -12.12
CA ALA A 71 -15.83 9.01 -12.23
C ALA A 71 -15.87 8.48 -13.67
N VAL A 72 -14.72 8.01 -14.15
CA VAL A 72 -14.55 7.41 -15.47
C VAL A 72 -13.74 6.13 -15.37
N VAL A 73 -13.95 5.18 -16.28
CA VAL A 73 -13.08 4.00 -16.42
C VAL A 73 -11.99 4.34 -17.42
N MET A 74 -10.75 4.16 -16.97
CA MET A 74 -9.55 4.31 -17.78
C MET A 74 -9.03 2.93 -18.20
N PHE A 75 -8.32 2.88 -19.32
CA PHE A 75 -7.56 1.72 -19.74
C PHE A 75 -6.15 2.14 -20.14
N GLY A 76 -5.17 1.54 -19.53
CA GLY A 76 -3.77 1.92 -19.76
C GLY A 76 -3.42 3.26 -19.15
N SER A 77 -2.87 4.16 -19.95
CA SER A 77 -2.43 5.51 -19.53
C SER A 77 -3.61 6.44 -19.20
N PRO A 78 -3.35 7.57 -18.52
CA PRO A 78 -4.38 8.57 -18.18
C PRO A 78 -5.13 9.20 -19.38
N SER A 79 -4.69 8.97 -20.59
CA SER A 79 -5.38 9.39 -21.82
C SER A 79 -6.31 8.31 -22.41
N GLY A 80 -6.24 7.09 -21.89
CA GLY A 80 -7.02 5.95 -22.37
C GLY A 80 -8.37 5.84 -21.70
N VAL A 81 -9.37 6.65 -22.05
CA VAL A 81 -10.73 6.52 -21.51
C VAL A 81 -11.44 5.34 -22.12
N TRP A 82 -11.97 4.45 -21.29
CA TRP A 82 -12.77 3.29 -21.69
C TRP A 82 -14.26 3.57 -21.58
N LEU A 83 -14.69 4.15 -20.46
CA LEU A 83 -16.09 4.52 -20.19
C LEU A 83 -16.10 5.88 -19.50
N ASP A 84 -16.93 6.77 -20.02
CA ASP A 84 -17.20 8.09 -19.46
C ASP A 84 -18.72 8.31 -19.36
N PRO A 85 -19.35 7.92 -18.23
CA PRO A 85 -20.80 7.97 -18.07
C PRO A 85 -21.40 9.36 -18.22
N ALA A 86 -20.65 10.38 -17.81
CA ALA A 86 -21.11 11.78 -17.81
C ALA A 86 -20.58 12.59 -19.01
N SER A 87 -19.79 11.97 -19.91
CA SER A 87 -19.03 12.69 -20.96
C SER A 87 -18.19 13.84 -20.39
N ALA A 88 -17.65 13.63 -19.19
CA ALA A 88 -16.95 14.65 -18.40
C ALA A 88 -15.44 14.70 -18.66
N HIS A 89 -14.88 13.67 -19.30
CA HIS A 89 -13.46 13.59 -19.61
C HIS A 89 -13.15 14.34 -20.92
N GLU A 90 -12.63 15.54 -20.78
CA GLU A 90 -12.00 16.24 -21.88
C GLU A 90 -10.50 15.98 -21.94
N ASN A 91 -9.88 16.09 -23.13
CA ASN A 91 -8.43 15.98 -23.28
C ASN A 91 -7.74 17.03 -22.39
N GLY A 92 -7.01 16.54 -21.39
CA GLY A 92 -6.34 17.38 -20.39
C GLY A 92 -7.12 17.58 -19.09
N ALA A 93 -8.25 16.91 -18.89
CA ALA A 93 -8.97 16.93 -17.62
C ALA A 93 -8.04 16.46 -16.45
N LYS A 94 -8.09 17.20 -15.35
CA LYS A 94 -7.25 16.92 -14.19
C LYS A 94 -7.76 15.73 -13.42
N ILE A 95 -6.95 14.65 -13.36
CA ILE A 95 -7.24 13.48 -12.54
C ILE A 95 -6.89 13.78 -11.07
N LYS A 96 -7.88 13.65 -10.19
CA LYS A 96 -7.77 13.96 -8.74
C LYS A 96 -7.55 12.74 -7.89
N ALA A 97 -8.14 11.62 -8.26
CA ALA A 97 -8.06 10.35 -7.54
C ALA A 97 -8.17 9.20 -8.53
N GLY A 98 -7.76 8.01 -8.10
CA GLY A 98 -7.94 6.81 -8.89
C GLY A 98 -7.93 5.56 -8.01
N TRP A 99 -8.60 4.51 -8.49
CA TRP A 99 -8.66 3.22 -7.83
C TRP A 99 -8.60 2.07 -8.83
N MET A 100 -7.93 1.00 -8.43
CA MET A 100 -8.05 -0.30 -9.07
C MET A 100 -9.08 -1.13 -8.32
N LEU A 101 -9.95 -1.80 -9.07
CA LEU A 101 -10.82 -2.85 -8.53
C LEU A 101 -10.01 -4.15 -8.42
N THR A 102 -10.01 -4.76 -7.24
CA THR A 102 -9.30 -6.01 -6.99
C THR A 102 -10.16 -6.97 -6.16
N PRO A 103 -10.14 -8.28 -6.45
CA PRO A 103 -10.67 -9.25 -5.51
C PRO A 103 -9.90 -9.20 -4.19
N LEU A 104 -10.63 -9.23 -3.09
CA LEU A 104 -10.11 -9.49 -1.77
C LEU A 104 -10.10 -11.01 -1.63
N ASP A 105 -8.97 -11.68 -1.84
CA ASP A 105 -8.89 -13.12 -1.65
C ASP A 105 -9.12 -13.45 -0.18
N LEU A 106 -10.22 -14.14 0.11
CA LEU A 106 -10.62 -14.59 1.44
C LEU A 106 -9.81 -15.79 1.95
N HIS A 107 -8.75 -16.18 1.29
CA HIS A 107 -7.74 -17.03 1.90
C HIS A 107 -6.79 -16.23 2.82
N LEU A 108 -6.91 -14.91 2.84
CA LEU A 108 -6.52 -14.15 4.02
C LEU A 108 -7.45 -14.58 5.17
N PRO A 109 -6.92 -14.95 6.35
CA PRO A 109 -7.75 -15.34 7.47
C PRO A 109 -8.82 -14.27 7.69
N THR A 110 -10.07 -14.68 7.80
CA THR A 110 -11.31 -13.87 7.87
C THR A 110 -11.38 -12.92 9.07
N GLN A 111 -10.28 -12.75 9.73
CA GLN A 111 -10.04 -11.78 10.79
C GLN A 111 -8.81 -10.98 10.41
N MET A 112 -9.03 -9.77 9.90
CA MET A 112 -8.02 -8.73 10.05
C MET A 112 -7.64 -8.74 11.52
N PRO A 113 -6.37 -8.99 11.88
CA PRO A 113 -5.98 -9.18 13.28
C PRO A 113 -5.85 -7.84 14.02
N TYR A 114 -6.79 -6.93 13.81
CA TYR A 114 -6.99 -5.80 14.69
C TYR A 114 -7.52 -6.36 16.03
N GLY A 115 -6.60 -6.69 16.92
CA GLY A 115 -6.91 -7.24 18.25
C GLY A 115 -6.23 -8.57 18.59
N ARG A 116 -5.51 -9.21 17.66
CA ARG A 116 -4.63 -10.34 18.00
C ARG A 116 -3.27 -9.82 18.49
N SER A 117 -2.62 -10.60 19.35
CA SER A 117 -1.20 -10.48 19.63
C SER A 117 -0.42 -10.49 18.32
N ALA A 118 0.55 -9.61 18.19
CA ALA A 118 1.43 -9.61 17.02
C ALA A 118 2.28 -10.88 16.97
N GLY A 119 2.45 -11.53 18.13
CA GLY A 119 3.41 -12.59 18.32
C GLY A 119 4.83 -12.05 18.50
N VAL A 120 5.75 -12.97 18.74
CA VAL A 120 7.19 -12.68 18.81
C VAL A 120 7.85 -13.24 17.56
N GLY A 121 8.53 -12.39 16.82
CA GLY A 121 9.25 -12.76 15.60
C GLY A 121 10.72 -12.43 15.67
N ALA A 122 11.40 -12.60 14.56
CA ALA A 122 12.82 -12.30 14.44
C ALA A 122 13.17 -11.62 13.12
N VAL A 123 14.25 -10.84 13.12
CA VAL A 123 14.86 -10.28 11.94
C VAL A 123 15.57 -11.38 11.13
N ARG A 124 15.14 -11.61 9.91
CA ARG A 124 15.73 -12.59 8.98
C ARG A 124 16.68 -11.94 7.98
N GLY A 125 16.46 -10.69 7.65
CA GLY A 125 17.30 -9.95 6.71
C GLY A 125 17.17 -8.45 6.88
N ILE A 126 18.25 -7.76 6.54
CA ILE A 126 18.36 -6.31 6.58
C ILE A 126 18.85 -5.84 5.22
N LEU A 127 18.14 -4.88 4.63
CA LEU A 127 18.44 -4.36 3.30
C LEU A 127 18.42 -2.83 3.29
N VAL A 128 19.41 -2.25 2.66
CA VAL A 128 19.56 -0.80 2.49
C VAL A 128 19.81 -0.45 1.03
N ALA A 129 19.34 0.71 0.58
CA ALA A 129 19.61 1.23 -0.76
C ALA A 129 20.19 2.65 -0.68
N PRO A 130 21.36 2.90 -1.28
CA PRO A 130 22.04 4.19 -1.16
C PRO A 130 21.35 5.35 -1.90
N ALA A 131 20.49 5.04 -2.87
CA ALA A 131 19.71 5.99 -3.69
C ALA A 131 18.33 5.44 -4.05
N ALA A 132 17.44 6.31 -4.54
CA ALA A 132 16.16 5.91 -5.09
C ALA A 132 16.38 4.94 -6.27
N GLU A 133 15.54 3.91 -6.33
CA GLU A 133 15.57 2.84 -7.34
C GLU A 133 16.89 2.02 -7.43
N ALA A 134 17.93 2.36 -6.68
CA ALA A 134 19.13 1.55 -6.60
C ALA A 134 18.81 0.14 -6.07
N ALA A 135 19.63 -0.84 -6.45
CA ALA A 135 19.54 -2.19 -5.91
C ALA A 135 19.70 -2.16 -4.38
N LEU A 136 18.91 -2.97 -3.70
CA LEU A 136 19.06 -3.18 -2.27
C LEU A 136 20.26 -4.09 -2.00
N MET A 137 21.03 -3.72 -0.99
CA MET A 137 22.16 -4.49 -0.50
C MET A 137 21.80 -5.11 0.85
N ARG A 138 22.13 -6.39 1.03
CA ARG A 138 22.02 -7.07 2.32
C ARG A 138 23.16 -6.67 3.23
N VAL A 139 22.83 -6.45 4.48
CA VAL A 139 23.81 -6.20 5.56
C VAL A 139 23.44 -7.06 6.78
N ASP A 140 24.42 -7.40 7.62
CA ASP A 140 24.17 -8.22 8.81
C ASP A 140 23.65 -7.38 9.98
N ALA A 141 23.98 -6.11 10.00
CA ALA A 141 23.54 -5.15 11.01
C ALA A 141 23.44 -3.74 10.43
N VAL A 142 22.59 -2.89 11.04
CA VAL A 142 22.41 -1.50 10.61
C VAL A 142 22.09 -0.61 11.81
N THR A 143 22.61 0.61 11.81
CA THR A 143 22.26 1.63 12.83
C THR A 143 20.93 2.30 12.47
N ALA A 144 19.99 2.28 13.41
CA ALA A 144 18.72 2.99 13.32
C ALA A 144 18.88 4.41 13.87
N LEU A 145 18.42 5.39 13.11
CA LEU A 145 18.52 6.82 13.40
C LEU A 145 17.13 7.42 13.56
N PRO A 146 16.68 7.77 14.78
CA PRO A 146 15.36 8.35 15.02
C PRO A 146 15.11 9.58 14.14
N GLY A 147 13.92 9.63 13.54
CA GLY A 147 13.50 10.71 12.65
C GLY A 147 14.18 10.72 11.28
N ARG A 148 15.04 9.74 10.98
CA ARG A 148 15.85 9.73 9.76
C ARG A 148 15.78 8.43 8.97
N GLY A 149 15.75 7.28 9.65
CA GLY A 149 15.78 5.96 9.01
C GLY A 149 17.01 5.14 9.35
N LEU A 150 17.45 4.27 8.46
CA LEU A 150 18.59 3.38 8.65
C LEU A 150 19.87 4.00 8.04
N ASP A 151 20.98 3.93 8.76
CA ASP A 151 22.26 4.41 8.26
C ASP A 151 22.66 3.67 6.96
N GLY A 152 23.17 4.42 5.99
CA GLY A 152 23.45 3.90 4.64
C GLY A 152 22.24 3.83 3.70
N ASP A 153 21.01 3.92 4.21
CA ASP A 153 19.81 3.99 3.37
C ASP A 153 19.54 5.42 2.86
N ARG A 154 18.90 5.51 1.70
CA ARG A 154 18.51 6.78 1.07
C ARG A 154 17.62 7.66 1.94
N TYR A 155 16.75 7.05 2.77
CA TYR A 155 15.88 7.82 3.66
C TYR A 155 16.65 8.55 4.74
N ALA A 156 17.72 7.95 5.30
CA ALA A 156 18.57 8.61 6.27
C ALA A 156 19.30 9.83 5.70
N LYS A 157 19.46 9.89 4.37
CA LYS A 157 20.07 11.01 3.64
C LYS A 157 19.04 12.03 3.14
N GLY A 158 17.75 11.87 3.43
CA GLY A 158 16.69 12.73 2.93
C GLY A 158 16.38 12.55 1.42
N ALA A 159 16.91 11.50 0.79
CA ALA A 159 16.76 11.20 -0.64
C ALA A 159 15.70 10.09 -0.90
N GLY A 160 14.80 9.86 0.04
CA GLY A 160 13.70 8.92 -0.12
C GLY A 160 12.64 9.47 -1.09
N THR A 161 12.04 8.58 -1.89
CA THR A 161 10.96 8.92 -2.83
C THR A 161 9.74 9.53 -2.13
N PHE A 162 9.51 9.16 -0.85
CA PHE A 162 8.37 9.60 -0.04
C PHE A 162 8.87 10.06 1.33
N SER A 163 9.26 11.31 1.44
CA SER A 163 9.81 11.86 2.68
C SER A 163 8.85 12.84 3.34
N ALA A 164 8.11 12.39 4.36
CA ALA A 164 7.33 13.26 5.24
C ALA A 164 7.38 12.73 6.68
N PRO A 165 7.72 13.57 7.68
CA PRO A 165 7.80 13.17 9.08
C PRO A 165 6.49 12.57 9.60
N GLY A 166 6.58 11.57 10.49
CA GLY A 166 5.42 10.98 11.19
C GLY A 166 4.52 10.10 10.31
N ARG A 167 4.97 9.70 9.12
CA ARG A 167 4.18 8.88 8.18
C ARG A 167 4.74 7.48 7.94
N GLY A 168 5.70 7.02 8.75
CA GLY A 168 6.29 5.67 8.62
C GLY A 168 7.22 5.53 7.42
N TYR A 169 8.00 6.54 7.13
CA TYR A 169 8.97 6.46 6.03
C TYR A 169 10.37 6.05 6.49
N GLU A 170 10.61 6.03 7.81
CA GLU A 170 11.93 5.80 8.38
C GLU A 170 12.31 4.33 8.32
N LEU A 171 11.34 3.42 8.48
CA LEU A 171 11.55 1.98 8.50
C LEU A 171 10.43 1.26 7.76
N THR A 172 10.78 0.25 6.97
CA THR A 172 9.82 -0.64 6.32
C THR A 172 10.14 -2.09 6.65
N LEU A 173 9.12 -2.86 7.03
CA LEU A 173 9.25 -4.27 7.37
C LEU A 173 8.36 -5.11 6.45
N VAL A 174 8.72 -6.38 6.23
CA VAL A 174 7.90 -7.36 5.50
C VAL A 174 8.12 -8.76 6.07
N GLU A 175 7.08 -9.58 6.05
CA GLU A 175 7.11 -10.97 6.49
C GLU A 175 7.74 -11.85 5.42
N ALA A 176 8.74 -12.66 5.77
CA ALA A 176 9.40 -13.60 4.86
C ALA A 176 8.40 -14.61 4.29
N GLU A 177 7.45 -15.05 5.11
CA GLU A 177 6.41 -16.01 4.76
C GLU A 177 5.54 -15.50 3.60
N VAL A 178 5.24 -14.21 3.59
CA VAL A 178 4.50 -13.58 2.49
C VAL A 178 5.33 -13.54 1.22
N LEU A 179 6.62 -13.21 1.33
CA LEU A 179 7.52 -13.14 0.17
C LEU A 179 7.72 -14.52 -0.45
N ASP A 180 7.87 -15.56 0.38
CA ASP A 180 8.02 -16.96 -0.07
C ASP A 180 6.76 -17.43 -0.80
N GLU A 181 5.57 -17.14 -0.26
CA GLU A 181 4.29 -17.49 -0.88
C GLU A 181 4.11 -16.83 -2.28
N VAL A 182 4.45 -15.54 -2.39
CA VAL A 182 4.33 -14.82 -3.66
C VAL A 182 5.56 -14.98 -4.57
N GLN A 183 6.56 -15.76 -4.15
CA GLN A 183 7.82 -15.96 -4.87
C GLN A 183 8.51 -14.64 -5.25
N LEU A 184 8.61 -13.73 -4.29
CA LEU A 184 9.26 -12.43 -4.46
C LEU A 184 10.57 -12.40 -3.68
N SER A 185 11.67 -11.99 -4.33
CA SER A 185 12.96 -11.85 -3.64
C SER A 185 12.90 -10.72 -2.60
N TRP A 186 13.74 -10.79 -1.60
CA TRP A 186 13.83 -9.76 -0.57
C TRP A 186 14.23 -8.40 -1.16
N GLU A 187 15.12 -8.41 -2.14
CA GLU A 187 15.57 -7.23 -2.87
C GLU A 187 14.44 -6.57 -3.66
N ASP A 188 13.64 -7.39 -4.34
CA ASP A 188 12.51 -6.91 -5.15
C ASP A 188 11.34 -6.44 -4.29
N ALA A 189 11.18 -6.96 -3.07
CA ALA A 189 10.18 -6.49 -2.12
C ALA A 189 10.40 -5.04 -1.68
N ARG A 190 11.64 -4.56 -1.77
CA ARG A 190 12.03 -3.18 -1.50
C ARG A 190 11.67 -2.70 -0.08
N ARG A 191 11.80 -3.60 0.90
CA ARG A 191 11.66 -3.32 2.34
C ARG A 191 13.01 -3.43 3.03
N ASN A 192 13.14 -2.71 4.15
CA ASN A 192 14.41 -2.65 4.88
C ASN A 192 14.63 -3.88 5.76
N ILE A 193 13.60 -4.33 6.47
CA ILE A 193 13.69 -5.46 7.40
C ILE A 193 12.76 -6.58 6.93
N VAL A 194 13.33 -7.76 6.74
CA VAL A 194 12.57 -8.99 6.52
C VAL A 194 12.45 -9.70 7.86
N THR A 195 11.21 -9.96 8.29
CA THR A 195 10.89 -10.61 9.57
C THR A 195 10.32 -12.00 9.34
N THR A 196 10.27 -12.80 10.41
CA THR A 196 9.55 -14.08 10.44
C THR A 196 8.85 -14.26 11.79
N GLY A 197 7.75 -15.02 11.80
CA GLY A 197 7.05 -15.39 13.04
C GLY A 197 6.19 -14.32 13.68
N ILE A 198 6.04 -13.15 13.06
CA ILE A 198 5.27 -12.02 13.59
C ILE A 198 4.24 -11.53 12.58
N SER A 199 3.06 -11.14 13.05
CA SER A 199 2.05 -10.48 12.23
C SER A 199 2.27 -8.98 12.23
N LEU A 200 2.88 -8.45 11.17
CA LEU A 200 3.20 -7.02 11.04
C LEU A 200 1.94 -6.14 10.98
N ASN A 201 0.85 -6.64 10.44
CA ASN A 201 -0.42 -5.91 10.37
C ASN A 201 -0.97 -5.58 11.76
N ALA A 202 -0.72 -6.46 12.76
CA ALA A 202 -1.15 -6.25 14.14
C ALA A 202 -0.36 -5.15 14.87
N LEU A 203 0.74 -4.67 14.28
CA LEU A 203 1.58 -3.59 14.82
C LEU A 203 1.15 -2.19 14.38
N VAL A 204 0.19 -2.05 13.46
CA VAL A 204 -0.32 -0.74 13.06
C VAL A 204 -0.90 0.00 14.25
N GLY A 205 -0.41 1.22 14.51
CA GLY A 205 -0.79 2.05 15.66
C GLY A 205 -0.12 1.68 16.99
N LYS A 206 0.69 0.61 17.02
CA LYS A 206 1.32 0.13 18.25
C LYS A 206 2.82 0.45 18.30
N ARG A 207 3.35 0.56 19.52
CA ARG A 207 4.79 0.52 19.75
C ARG A 207 5.26 -0.93 19.75
N PHE A 208 6.45 -1.14 19.21
CA PHE A 208 7.11 -2.44 19.14
C PHE A 208 8.63 -2.24 19.12
N HIS A 209 9.37 -3.31 19.34
CA HIS A 209 10.83 -3.31 19.27
C HIS A 209 11.32 -4.14 18.09
N VAL A 210 12.44 -3.72 17.52
CA VAL A 210 13.27 -4.50 16.60
C VAL A 210 14.67 -4.55 17.25
N GLY A 211 14.96 -5.63 17.96
CA GLY A 211 16.10 -5.69 18.85
C GLY A 211 16.04 -4.56 19.90
N PRO A 212 17.10 -3.74 20.06
CA PRO A 212 17.13 -2.64 21.02
C PRO A 212 16.36 -1.38 20.55
N VAL A 213 15.86 -1.36 19.32
CA VAL A 213 15.27 -0.17 18.70
C VAL A 213 13.76 -0.13 18.92
N GLU A 214 13.28 0.91 19.60
CA GLU A 214 11.83 1.16 19.74
C GLU A 214 11.29 1.83 18.47
N CYS A 215 10.16 1.33 17.99
CA CYS A 215 9.47 1.78 16.80
C CYS A 215 7.97 1.99 17.06
N VAL A 216 7.30 2.71 16.15
CA VAL A 216 5.84 2.77 16.12
C VAL A 216 5.34 2.46 14.71
N GLY A 217 4.44 1.47 14.59
CA GLY A 217 3.78 1.13 13.34
C GLY A 217 2.81 2.22 12.92
N ARG A 218 2.95 2.75 11.72
CA ARG A 218 2.13 3.85 11.22
C ARG A 218 1.01 3.38 10.30
N ARG A 219 1.35 2.55 9.34
CA ARG A 219 0.41 2.05 8.34
C ARG A 219 0.97 0.86 7.58
N LEU A 220 0.12 0.15 6.88
CA LEU A 220 0.56 -0.88 5.95
C LEU A 220 1.40 -0.29 4.80
N ALA A 221 2.36 -1.06 4.34
CA ALA A 221 3.18 -0.73 3.17
C ALA A 221 2.53 -1.35 1.93
N GLU A 222 1.39 -0.80 1.52
CA GLU A 222 0.62 -1.31 0.39
C GLU A 222 1.46 -1.41 -0.89
N PRO A 223 1.21 -2.42 -1.74
CA PRO A 223 1.83 -2.53 -3.04
C PRO A 223 1.41 -1.36 -3.94
N CYS A 224 2.26 -1.01 -4.89
CA CYS A 224 1.97 0.06 -5.84
C CYS A 224 2.55 -0.27 -7.22
N ALA A 225 2.09 0.43 -8.26
CA ALA A 225 2.59 0.24 -9.63
C ALA A 225 4.11 0.42 -9.74
N HIS A 226 4.70 1.29 -8.90
CA HIS A 226 6.15 1.46 -8.82
C HIS A 226 6.87 0.16 -8.41
N LEU A 227 6.32 -0.60 -7.45
CA LEU A 227 6.86 -1.90 -7.05
C LEU A 227 6.81 -2.90 -8.22
N GLU A 228 5.68 -2.99 -8.93
CA GLU A 228 5.55 -3.88 -10.07
C GLU A 228 6.52 -3.52 -11.21
N ARG A 229 6.71 -2.22 -11.47
CA ARG A 229 7.67 -1.75 -12.47
C ARG A 229 9.11 -2.16 -12.14
N LEU A 230 9.48 -2.12 -10.86
CA LEU A 230 10.84 -2.46 -10.42
C LEU A 230 11.08 -3.96 -10.27
N ALA A 231 10.07 -4.73 -9.93
CA ALA A 231 10.19 -6.17 -9.70
C ALA A 231 9.61 -6.99 -10.87
N ARG A 232 8.30 -7.16 -10.92
CA ARG A 232 7.59 -7.87 -11.99
C ARG A 232 6.09 -7.59 -11.97
N PRO A 233 5.39 -7.73 -13.11
CA PRO A 233 3.92 -7.64 -13.15
C PRO A 233 3.21 -8.70 -12.28
N GLY A 234 1.99 -8.38 -11.84
CA GLY A 234 1.11 -9.29 -11.09
C GLY A 234 1.35 -9.34 -9.59
N LEU A 235 2.17 -8.43 -9.03
CA LEU A 235 2.47 -8.37 -7.59
C LEU A 235 1.45 -7.57 -6.78
N LEU A 236 0.71 -6.66 -7.39
CA LEU A 236 -0.23 -5.81 -6.64
C LEU A 236 -1.26 -6.66 -5.90
N ARG A 237 -1.96 -7.52 -6.63
CA ARG A 237 -3.06 -8.33 -6.10
C ARG A 237 -2.64 -9.21 -4.91
N PRO A 238 -1.61 -10.06 -5.00
CA PRO A 238 -1.24 -10.95 -3.89
C PRO A 238 -0.63 -10.23 -2.69
N LEU A 239 -0.19 -8.97 -2.84
CA LEU A 239 0.41 -8.17 -1.78
C LEU A 239 -0.55 -7.14 -1.15
N VAL A 240 -1.81 -7.02 -1.62
CA VAL A 240 -2.81 -6.14 -0.98
C VAL A 240 -2.92 -6.52 0.50
N HIS A 241 -2.76 -5.52 1.39
CA HIS A 241 -2.71 -5.67 2.85
C HIS A 241 -1.65 -6.64 3.40
N ARG A 242 -0.72 -7.07 2.54
CA ARG A 242 0.37 -8.00 2.88
C ARG A 242 1.76 -7.48 2.48
N GLY A 243 1.82 -6.27 1.94
CA GLY A 243 3.07 -5.66 1.47
C GLY A 243 4.00 -5.19 2.58
N GLY A 244 3.65 -5.45 3.86
CA GLY A 244 4.43 -5.15 5.04
C GLY A 244 3.97 -3.92 5.82
N LEU A 245 4.81 -3.44 6.71
CA LEU A 245 4.56 -2.35 7.65
C LEU A 245 5.48 -1.16 7.37
N ARG A 246 4.95 0.04 7.51
CA ARG A 246 5.71 1.29 7.61
C ARG A 246 5.73 1.77 9.06
N ALA A 247 6.91 2.11 9.55
CA ALA A 247 7.11 2.52 10.92
C ALA A 247 8.04 3.75 11.03
N ASP A 248 7.90 4.47 12.13
CA ASP A 248 8.85 5.48 12.56
C ASP A 248 9.74 4.90 13.66
N ILE A 249 11.00 5.32 13.69
CA ILE A 249 12.01 4.93 14.67
C ILE A 249 11.95 5.90 15.85
N LEU A 250 11.70 5.40 17.06
CA LEU A 250 11.59 6.23 18.27
C LEU A 250 12.90 6.29 19.06
N SER A 251 13.70 5.23 19.05
CA SER A 251 15.01 5.22 19.70
C SER A 251 16.10 4.76 18.74
N GLY A 252 17.33 5.24 18.96
CA GLY A 252 18.50 4.78 18.23
C GLY A 252 19.02 3.45 18.74
N GLY A 253 19.73 2.72 17.90
CA GLY A 253 20.37 1.44 18.24
C GLY A 253 20.82 0.69 16.99
N THR A 254 21.48 -0.43 17.19
CA THR A 254 21.87 -1.33 16.09
C THR A 254 20.90 -2.48 16.00
N ILE A 255 20.30 -2.65 14.83
CA ILE A 255 19.46 -3.80 14.48
C ILE A 255 20.36 -4.83 13.80
N SER A 256 20.27 -6.08 14.21
CA SER A 256 21.08 -7.20 13.70
C SER A 256 20.18 -8.35 13.24
N ILE A 257 20.69 -9.18 12.33
CA ILE A 257 20.02 -10.44 11.97
C ILE A 257 19.89 -11.31 13.23
N GLY A 258 18.69 -11.86 13.43
CA GLY A 258 18.33 -12.66 14.61
C GLY A 258 17.72 -11.85 15.76
N ASP A 259 17.75 -10.53 15.70
CA ASP A 259 17.09 -9.69 16.71
C ASP A 259 15.59 -9.98 16.77
N GLU A 260 15.07 -9.96 17.99
CA GLU A 260 13.64 -10.14 18.25
C GLU A 260 12.81 -8.96 17.74
N VAL A 261 11.61 -9.26 17.25
CA VAL A 261 10.60 -8.27 16.89
C VAL A 261 9.34 -8.58 17.71
N ALA A 262 8.98 -7.69 18.63
CA ALA A 262 7.87 -7.91 19.56
C ALA A 262 7.22 -6.61 20.04
N THR A 263 5.98 -6.71 20.56
CA THR A 263 5.36 -5.63 21.32
C THR A 263 5.85 -5.66 22.76
N PRO A 264 5.91 -4.48 23.46
CA PRO A 264 6.29 -4.47 24.88
C PRO A 264 5.37 -5.37 25.70
N GLY A 265 5.95 -6.35 26.41
CA GLY A 265 5.22 -7.23 27.32
C GLY A 265 4.69 -8.53 26.68
N GLU A 266 5.09 -8.86 25.47
CA GLU A 266 4.94 -10.19 24.84
C GLU A 266 6.23 -10.98 24.93
#